data_6802fa0a4a6694f099cff777cc8ba9ab
#
_entry.id   6802fa0a4a6694f099cff777cc8ba9ab
#
_cell.length_a   1.000
_cell.length_b   1.000
_cell.length_c   1.000
_cell.angle_alpha   90.00
_cell.angle_beta   90.00
_cell.angle_gamma   90.00
#
_symmetry.space_group_name_H-M   'P 1'
#
loop_
_entity.id
_entity.type
_entity.pdbx_description
1 polymer ?
#
loop_
_entity_poly.entity_id
_entity_poly.type
_entity_poly.pdbx_seq_one_letter_code
_entity_poly.pdbx_strand_id
1 'polypeptide(L)'
;GANMVFIAAGMGGGTGTGATPTIARMAMEKQILTVGIVTIPFSFEGTKRRDSGLAGVERLREFTDTLLVIPNDKLLDASTQNTSFLEAFHMVDMVLINAIRGITLLLSGVGDINVDFADVQTIMKGMGKAVIGRGTAKGKDRAINAVEDALHGSLMEDTDIRGAKGILVHVNGPKDTSAYEIQEAMSLIEDMADEDVELIWGATFTESAGDEVAMTVIATGLA
;
A
#
# COMPACT_ATOMS: atom_id res chain seq x y z
N GLY A 1 -11.45 -7.00 -21.82
CA GLY A 1 -10.11 -6.87 -21.34
C GLY A 1 -10.06 -6.18 -19.99
N ALA A 2 -9.02 -6.47 -19.24
CA ALA A 2 -8.74 -5.76 -17.99
C ALA A 2 -7.94 -4.49 -18.32
N ASN A 3 -8.21 -3.41 -17.58
CA ASN A 3 -7.46 -2.15 -17.69
C ASN A 3 -6.30 -2.09 -16.66
N MET A 4 -6.39 -2.89 -15.60
CA MET A 4 -5.41 -2.97 -14.52
C MET A 4 -5.27 -4.41 -14.03
N VAL A 5 -4.07 -4.76 -13.59
CA VAL A 5 -3.76 -6.05 -12.96
C VAL A 5 -2.93 -5.85 -11.71
N PHE A 6 -3.31 -6.54 -10.66
CA PHE A 6 -2.50 -6.68 -9.45
C PHE A 6 -1.75 -8.01 -9.49
N ILE A 7 -0.47 -7.97 -9.21
CA ILE A 7 0.38 -9.16 -9.07
C ILE A 7 0.86 -9.23 -7.64
N ALA A 8 0.24 -10.11 -6.84
CA ALA A 8 0.61 -10.29 -5.44
C ALA A 8 1.37 -11.61 -5.26
N ALA A 9 2.53 -11.57 -4.61
CA ALA A 9 3.32 -12.77 -4.36
C ALA A 9 4.32 -12.62 -3.22
N GLY A 10 4.60 -13.73 -2.53
CA GLY A 10 5.79 -13.88 -1.70
C GLY A 10 7.01 -14.21 -2.57
N MET A 11 8.03 -13.37 -2.50
CA MET A 11 9.28 -13.58 -3.22
C MET A 11 10.22 -14.52 -2.44
N GLY A 12 11.22 -15.09 -3.12
CA GLY A 12 12.18 -16.03 -2.53
C GLY A 12 11.86 -17.50 -2.73
N GLY A 13 10.60 -17.83 -3.07
CA GLY A 13 10.19 -19.17 -3.50
C GLY A 13 10.27 -19.35 -5.02
N GLY A 14 10.02 -20.57 -5.50
CA GLY A 14 10.08 -20.89 -6.94
C GLY A 14 8.97 -20.20 -7.74
N THR A 15 7.72 -20.35 -7.30
CA THR A 15 6.53 -19.89 -8.03
C THR A 15 6.45 -18.36 -8.09
N GLY A 16 6.44 -17.70 -6.93
CA GLY A 16 6.33 -16.22 -6.86
C GLY A 16 7.48 -15.54 -7.60
N THR A 17 8.71 -15.93 -7.29
CA THR A 17 9.92 -15.32 -7.85
C THR A 17 10.05 -15.56 -9.38
N GLY A 18 9.61 -16.72 -9.87
CA GLY A 18 9.75 -17.10 -11.27
C GLY A 18 8.60 -16.65 -12.15
N ALA A 19 7.35 -16.74 -11.68
CA ALA A 19 6.17 -16.49 -12.49
C ALA A 19 5.82 -14.99 -12.58
N THR A 20 6.00 -14.22 -11.50
CA THR A 20 5.54 -12.81 -11.46
C THR A 20 6.16 -11.91 -12.52
N PRO A 21 7.50 -11.94 -12.81
CA PRO A 21 8.06 -11.13 -13.87
C PRO A 21 7.52 -11.49 -15.26
N THR A 22 7.25 -12.78 -15.51
CA THR A 22 6.69 -13.23 -16.77
C THR A 22 5.27 -12.73 -16.97
N ILE A 23 4.42 -12.83 -15.93
CA ILE A 23 3.04 -12.34 -15.96
C ILE A 23 3.03 -10.82 -16.12
N ALA A 24 3.88 -10.09 -15.39
CA ALA A 24 4.00 -8.65 -15.48
C ALA A 24 4.37 -8.20 -16.91
N ARG A 25 5.36 -8.85 -17.51
CA ARG A 25 5.76 -8.59 -18.89
C ARG A 25 4.60 -8.78 -19.86
N MET A 26 3.83 -9.87 -19.74
CA MET A 26 2.67 -10.13 -20.59
C MET A 26 1.56 -9.08 -20.43
N ALA A 27 1.38 -8.53 -19.22
CA ALA A 27 0.44 -7.46 -18.95
C ALA A 27 0.93 -6.13 -19.56
N MET A 28 2.20 -5.80 -19.36
CA MET A 28 2.83 -4.61 -19.94
C MET A 28 2.79 -4.62 -21.48
N GLU A 29 3.07 -5.75 -22.13
CA GLU A 29 2.96 -5.91 -23.60
C GLU A 29 1.54 -5.63 -24.11
N LYS A 30 0.52 -5.82 -23.26
CA LYS A 30 -0.89 -5.51 -23.54
C LYS A 30 -1.31 -4.11 -23.11
N GLN A 31 -0.38 -3.29 -22.64
CA GLN A 31 -0.63 -1.94 -22.12
C GLN A 31 -1.64 -1.91 -20.94
N ILE A 32 -1.68 -2.97 -20.14
CA ILE A 32 -2.49 -3.06 -18.94
C ILE A 32 -1.68 -2.44 -17.78
N LEU A 33 -2.29 -1.51 -17.02
CA LEU A 33 -1.67 -0.95 -15.82
C LEU A 33 -1.30 -2.07 -14.85
N THR A 34 0.00 -2.23 -14.58
CA THR A 34 0.52 -3.37 -13.83
C THR A 34 1.08 -2.92 -12.48
N VAL A 35 0.42 -3.31 -11.40
CA VAL A 35 0.84 -3.02 -10.03
C VAL A 35 1.30 -4.30 -9.35
N GLY A 36 2.59 -4.32 -8.98
CA GLY A 36 3.17 -5.40 -8.20
C GLY A 36 3.08 -5.12 -6.70
N ILE A 37 2.69 -6.10 -5.91
CA ILE A 37 2.69 -6.03 -4.45
C ILE A 37 3.32 -7.31 -3.93
N VAL A 38 4.58 -7.24 -3.51
CA VAL A 38 5.37 -8.42 -3.19
C VAL A 38 6.03 -8.30 -1.82
N THR A 39 6.27 -9.44 -1.20
CA THR A 39 6.92 -9.52 0.10
C THR A 39 8.31 -10.12 -0.01
N ILE A 40 9.25 -9.62 0.80
CA ILE A 40 10.58 -10.20 0.98
C ILE A 40 10.56 -11.11 2.21
N PRO A 41 11.11 -12.32 2.13
CA PRO A 41 11.11 -13.27 3.23
C PRO A 41 11.69 -12.71 4.52
N PHE A 42 11.22 -13.21 5.65
CA PHE A 42 11.82 -12.95 6.95
C PHE A 42 13.29 -13.40 6.98
N SER A 43 14.11 -12.72 7.76
CA SER A 43 15.53 -13.06 7.94
C SER A 43 15.74 -14.51 8.42
N PHE A 44 14.83 -15.01 9.27
CA PHE A 44 14.91 -16.39 9.77
C PHE A 44 14.60 -17.47 8.72
N GLU A 45 14.02 -17.09 7.56
CA GLU A 45 13.80 -18.03 6.44
C GLU A 45 15.08 -18.36 5.66
N GLY A 46 16.16 -17.64 5.93
CA GLY A 46 17.49 -17.90 5.41
C GLY A 46 17.93 -16.99 4.27
N THR A 47 19.21 -16.67 4.25
CA THR A 47 19.86 -15.72 3.32
C THR A 47 19.62 -16.09 1.85
N LYS A 48 19.76 -17.37 1.50
CA LYS A 48 19.55 -17.84 0.11
C LYS A 48 18.15 -17.52 -0.41
N ARG A 49 17.13 -17.65 0.45
CA ARG A 49 15.74 -17.35 0.10
C ARG A 49 15.53 -15.85 -0.06
N ARG A 50 16.15 -15.06 0.84
CA ARG A 50 16.13 -13.59 0.76
C ARG A 50 16.80 -13.09 -0.52
N ASP A 51 18.01 -13.57 -0.85
CA ASP A 51 18.75 -13.17 -2.06
C ASP A 51 17.98 -13.51 -3.33
N SER A 52 17.38 -14.70 -3.38
CA SER A 52 16.50 -15.10 -4.48
C SER A 52 15.30 -14.17 -4.59
N GLY A 53 14.70 -13.76 -3.47
CA GLY A 53 13.59 -12.80 -3.42
C GLY A 53 13.97 -11.45 -3.98
N LEU A 54 15.08 -10.88 -3.51
CA LEU A 54 15.59 -9.59 -3.98
C LEU A 54 15.89 -9.61 -5.49
N ALA A 55 16.56 -10.64 -5.99
CA ALA A 55 16.79 -10.81 -7.42
C ALA A 55 15.50 -10.93 -8.24
N GLY A 56 14.44 -11.52 -7.65
CA GLY A 56 13.11 -11.59 -8.26
C GLY A 56 12.42 -10.23 -8.30
N VAL A 57 12.55 -9.43 -7.25
CA VAL A 57 12.03 -8.06 -7.19
C VAL A 57 12.64 -7.18 -8.29
N GLU A 58 13.97 -7.23 -8.46
CA GLU A 58 14.64 -6.45 -9.50
C GLU A 58 14.14 -6.81 -10.91
N ARG A 59 13.94 -8.10 -11.19
CA ARG A 59 13.36 -8.53 -12.47
C ARG A 59 11.89 -8.12 -12.63
N LEU A 60 11.10 -8.14 -11.56
CA LEU A 60 9.70 -7.72 -11.60
C LEU A 60 9.57 -6.22 -11.84
N ARG A 61 10.46 -5.43 -11.27
CA ARG A 61 10.50 -3.96 -11.40
C ARG A 61 10.53 -3.50 -12.87
N GLU A 62 11.22 -4.24 -13.73
CA GLU A 62 11.33 -3.91 -15.15
C GLU A 62 9.98 -3.94 -15.92
N PHE A 63 8.99 -4.67 -15.37
CA PHE A 63 7.72 -4.95 -16.03
C PHE A 63 6.49 -4.46 -15.26
N THR A 64 6.69 -3.68 -14.20
CA THR A 64 5.59 -3.10 -13.42
C THR A 64 5.59 -1.58 -13.53
N ASP A 65 4.40 -1.00 -13.61
CA ASP A 65 4.23 0.46 -13.54
C ASP A 65 4.50 0.97 -12.12
N THR A 66 4.01 0.25 -11.13
CA THR A 66 4.21 0.52 -9.71
C THR A 66 4.52 -0.78 -8.98
N LEU A 67 5.50 -0.76 -8.10
CA LEU A 67 5.92 -1.91 -7.31
C LEU A 67 6.03 -1.57 -5.83
N LEU A 68 5.13 -2.16 -5.04
CA LEU A 68 5.20 -2.17 -3.58
C LEU A 68 6.01 -3.38 -3.14
N VAL A 69 7.10 -3.14 -2.42
CA VAL A 69 7.94 -4.19 -1.84
C VAL A 69 7.84 -4.11 -0.33
N ILE A 70 7.36 -5.17 0.29
CA ILE A 70 7.09 -5.26 1.73
C ILE A 70 8.14 -6.19 2.35
N PRO A 71 9.15 -5.65 3.07
CA PRO A 71 10.07 -6.47 3.83
C PRO A 71 9.36 -7.05 5.06
N ASN A 72 9.25 -8.39 5.15
CA ASN A 72 8.55 -9.04 6.26
C ASN A 72 9.16 -8.69 7.63
N ASP A 73 10.48 -8.50 7.70
CA ASP A 73 11.16 -8.11 8.94
C ASP A 73 10.62 -6.81 9.53
N LYS A 74 10.27 -5.83 8.69
CA LYS A 74 9.67 -4.56 9.14
C LYS A 74 8.34 -4.74 9.87
N LEU A 75 7.59 -5.79 9.55
CA LEU A 75 6.35 -6.12 10.25
C LEU A 75 6.62 -6.74 11.62
N LEU A 76 7.75 -7.44 11.78
CA LEU A 76 8.17 -7.95 13.10
C LEU A 76 8.60 -6.81 14.02
N ASP A 77 9.25 -5.77 13.50
CA ASP A 77 9.67 -4.62 14.29
C ASP A 77 8.45 -3.90 14.93
N ALA A 78 7.31 -3.91 14.25
CA ALA A 78 6.03 -3.39 14.76
C ALA A 78 5.29 -4.38 15.69
N SER A 79 5.80 -5.59 15.86
CA SER A 79 5.15 -6.65 16.65
C SER A 79 5.69 -6.73 18.08
N THR A 80 5.04 -7.54 18.93
CA THR A 80 5.52 -7.82 20.27
C THR A 80 6.42 -9.06 20.31
N GLN A 81 7.27 -9.17 21.34
CA GLN A 81 8.12 -10.36 21.56
C GLN A 81 7.32 -11.66 21.71
N ASN A 82 6.03 -11.58 21.97
CA ASN A 82 5.14 -12.73 22.13
C ASN A 82 4.39 -13.09 20.84
N THR A 83 4.64 -12.39 19.73
CA THR A 83 4.00 -12.69 18.43
C THR A 83 4.44 -14.08 17.96
N SER A 84 3.48 -14.97 17.76
CA SER A 84 3.75 -16.33 17.30
C SER A 84 4.18 -16.33 15.83
N PHE A 85 4.83 -17.43 15.42
CA PHE A 85 5.25 -17.65 14.04
C PHE A 85 4.08 -17.54 13.04
N LEU A 86 2.92 -18.09 13.38
CA LEU A 86 1.72 -18.03 12.53
C LEU A 86 1.15 -16.61 12.46
N GLU A 87 1.16 -15.89 13.56
CA GLU A 87 0.72 -14.48 13.59
C GLU A 87 1.61 -13.60 12.72
N ALA A 88 2.94 -13.83 12.74
CA ALA A 88 3.86 -13.09 11.88
C ALA A 88 3.52 -13.25 10.39
N PHE A 89 3.23 -14.46 9.91
CA PHE A 89 2.79 -14.68 8.53
C PHE A 89 1.41 -14.10 8.25
N HIS A 90 0.49 -14.16 9.22
CA HIS A 90 -0.82 -13.52 9.08
C HIS A 90 -0.71 -12.00 8.92
N MET A 91 0.21 -11.35 9.63
CA MET A 91 0.49 -9.91 9.46
C MET A 91 0.91 -9.59 8.01
N VAL A 92 1.77 -10.43 7.41
CA VAL A 92 2.18 -10.29 6.00
C VAL A 92 0.98 -10.39 5.07
N ASP A 93 0.12 -11.40 5.26
CA ASP A 93 -1.08 -11.58 4.46
C ASP A 93 -2.02 -10.37 4.58
N MET A 94 -2.19 -9.84 5.79
CA MET A 94 -3.05 -8.68 6.04
C MET A 94 -2.55 -7.41 5.36
N VAL A 95 -1.24 -7.19 5.29
CA VAL A 95 -0.68 -6.03 4.56
C VAL A 95 -0.95 -6.14 3.06
N LEU A 96 -0.76 -7.31 2.46
CA LEU A 96 -1.09 -7.56 1.05
C LEU A 96 -2.59 -7.34 0.77
N ILE A 97 -3.45 -7.90 1.61
CA ILE A 97 -4.90 -7.74 1.50
C ILE A 97 -5.30 -6.27 1.61
N ASN A 98 -4.77 -5.54 2.60
CA ASN A 98 -5.10 -4.14 2.82
C ASN A 98 -4.61 -3.25 1.67
N ALA A 99 -3.44 -3.52 1.11
CA ALA A 99 -2.92 -2.79 -0.05
C ALA A 99 -3.84 -2.93 -1.27
N ILE A 100 -4.20 -4.18 -1.63
CA ILE A 100 -5.10 -4.45 -2.76
C ILE A 100 -6.49 -3.89 -2.49
N ARG A 101 -7.02 -4.10 -1.27
CA ARG A 101 -8.35 -3.63 -0.88
C ARG A 101 -8.43 -2.11 -0.93
N GLY A 102 -7.42 -1.38 -0.43
CA GLY A 102 -7.38 0.08 -0.46
C GLY A 102 -7.57 0.61 -1.88
N ILE A 103 -6.79 0.13 -2.83
CA ILE A 103 -6.88 0.56 -4.23
C ILE A 103 -8.19 0.09 -4.88
N THR A 104 -8.59 -1.17 -4.64
CA THR A 104 -9.79 -1.74 -5.27
C THR A 104 -11.07 -1.07 -4.81
N LEU A 105 -11.20 -0.74 -3.53
CA LEU A 105 -12.38 -0.06 -2.99
C LEU A 105 -12.56 1.33 -3.60
N LEU A 106 -11.47 2.06 -3.82
CA LEU A 106 -11.51 3.38 -4.46
C LEU A 106 -12.04 3.31 -5.90
N LEU A 107 -11.69 2.24 -6.62
CA LEU A 107 -12.07 2.04 -8.03
C LEU A 107 -13.42 1.34 -8.22
N SER A 108 -13.93 0.66 -7.19
CA SER A 108 -15.11 -0.22 -7.33
C SER A 108 -16.45 0.50 -7.43
N GLY A 109 -16.49 1.81 -7.15
CA GLY A 109 -17.73 2.58 -7.08
C GLY A 109 -18.65 2.18 -5.91
N VAL A 110 -18.16 1.40 -4.96
CA VAL A 110 -18.90 0.93 -3.78
C VAL A 110 -18.70 1.87 -2.57
N GLY A 111 -17.64 2.69 -2.59
CA GLY A 111 -17.36 3.68 -1.56
C GLY A 111 -18.30 4.88 -1.63
N ASP A 112 -18.33 5.68 -0.57
CA ASP A 112 -19.08 6.94 -0.51
C ASP A 112 -18.40 8.05 -1.33
N ILE A 113 -17.06 8.02 -1.35
CA ILE A 113 -16.22 8.88 -2.20
C ILE A 113 -15.33 7.95 -3.01
N ASN A 114 -15.54 7.94 -4.32
CA ASN A 114 -14.83 7.08 -5.26
C ASN A 114 -13.89 7.91 -6.14
N VAL A 115 -12.89 7.24 -6.68
CA VAL A 115 -11.86 7.82 -7.55
C VAL A 115 -12.02 7.23 -8.96
N ASP A 116 -11.86 8.05 -9.97
CA ASP A 116 -11.87 7.59 -11.35
C ASP A 116 -10.60 6.77 -11.67
N PHE A 117 -10.74 5.77 -12.53
CA PHE A 117 -9.61 4.96 -12.96
C PHE A 117 -8.49 5.79 -13.60
N ALA A 118 -8.84 6.86 -14.32
CA ALA A 118 -7.87 7.77 -14.93
C ALA A 118 -6.97 8.43 -13.89
N ASP A 119 -7.52 8.85 -12.76
CA ASP A 119 -6.76 9.46 -11.65
C ASP A 119 -5.79 8.46 -11.03
N VAL A 120 -6.28 7.24 -10.71
CA VAL A 120 -5.40 6.16 -10.21
C VAL A 120 -4.32 5.81 -11.23
N GLN A 121 -4.64 5.80 -12.52
CA GLN A 121 -3.66 5.56 -13.58
C GLN A 121 -2.56 6.62 -13.58
N THR A 122 -2.91 7.90 -13.36
CA THR A 122 -1.93 8.99 -13.34
C THR A 122 -0.90 8.82 -12.23
N ILE A 123 -1.32 8.42 -11.02
CA ILE A 123 -0.41 8.25 -9.88
C ILE A 123 0.23 6.86 -9.80
N MET A 124 -0.10 5.93 -10.69
CA MET A 124 0.45 4.56 -10.67
C MET A 124 1.29 4.24 -11.90
N LYS A 125 1.02 4.87 -13.07
CA LYS A 125 1.66 4.49 -14.33
C LYS A 125 3.11 4.97 -14.41
N GLY A 126 4.04 4.02 -14.53
CA GLY A 126 5.47 4.31 -14.68
C GLY A 126 6.11 4.94 -13.44
N MET A 127 5.48 4.81 -12.27
CA MET A 127 5.94 5.42 -11.01
C MET A 127 7.05 4.62 -10.31
N GLY A 128 7.22 3.36 -10.65
CA GLY A 128 8.29 2.53 -10.08
C GLY A 128 8.04 2.17 -8.63
N LYS A 129 8.93 2.60 -7.72
CA LYS A 129 8.83 2.27 -6.29
C LYS A 129 7.65 2.94 -5.63
N ALA A 130 6.93 2.17 -4.83
CA ALA A 130 5.88 2.65 -3.95
C ALA A 130 6.02 2.06 -2.55
N VAL A 131 5.46 2.75 -1.57
CA VAL A 131 5.35 2.29 -0.19
C VAL A 131 3.90 2.42 0.28
N ILE A 132 3.57 1.66 1.31
CA ILE A 132 2.24 1.68 1.93
C ILE A 132 2.38 1.86 3.43
N GLY A 133 1.54 2.74 3.98
CA GLY A 133 1.29 2.84 5.40
C GLY A 133 -0.18 2.62 5.71
N ARG A 134 -0.46 2.07 6.87
CA ARG A 134 -1.82 1.93 7.38
C ARG A 134 -1.83 2.26 8.85
N GLY A 135 -2.72 3.16 9.24
CA GLY A 135 -2.94 3.51 10.63
C GLY A 135 -4.41 3.42 11.01
N THR A 136 -4.67 3.25 12.29
CA THR A 136 -6.03 3.17 12.84
C THR A 136 -6.09 3.91 14.17
N ALA A 137 -7.17 4.67 14.39
CA ALA A 137 -7.40 5.33 15.66
C ALA A 137 -8.88 5.44 16.01
N LYS A 138 -9.15 5.67 17.28
CA LYS A 138 -10.50 5.82 17.85
C LYS A 138 -10.62 7.08 18.69
N GLY A 139 -11.84 7.51 18.93
CA GLY A 139 -12.14 8.64 19.82
C GLY A 139 -11.84 9.99 19.17
N LYS A 140 -11.42 10.94 20.02
CA LYS A 140 -11.10 12.30 19.57
C LYS A 140 -9.87 12.31 18.66
N ASP A 141 -9.91 13.15 17.64
CA ASP A 141 -8.81 13.36 16.67
C ASP A 141 -8.42 12.05 15.93
N ARG A 142 -9.36 11.09 15.82
CA ARG A 142 -9.13 9.74 15.27
C ARG A 142 -8.60 9.75 13.83
N ALA A 143 -9.05 10.68 12.98
CA ALA A 143 -8.60 10.75 11.59
C ALA A 143 -7.14 11.22 11.49
N ILE A 144 -6.76 12.27 12.22
CA ILE A 144 -5.37 12.76 12.31
C ILE A 144 -4.44 11.68 12.89
N ASN A 145 -4.85 11.08 14.01
CA ASN A 145 -4.04 10.04 14.65
C ASN A 145 -3.87 8.81 13.74
N ALA A 146 -4.89 8.45 12.96
CA ALA A 146 -4.79 7.36 11.99
C ALA A 146 -3.83 7.69 10.84
N VAL A 147 -3.79 8.93 10.36
CA VAL A 147 -2.79 9.37 9.37
C VAL A 147 -1.38 9.35 9.96
N GLU A 148 -1.20 9.90 11.15
CA GLU A 148 0.11 9.87 11.83
C GLU A 148 0.62 8.43 12.02
N ASP A 149 -0.26 7.52 12.47
CA ASP A 149 0.07 6.10 12.61
C ASP A 149 0.42 5.46 11.25
N ALA A 150 -0.29 5.81 10.17
CA ALA A 150 0.02 5.34 8.81
C ALA A 150 1.38 5.84 8.32
N LEU A 151 1.70 7.11 8.53
CA LEU A 151 2.92 7.75 8.02
C LEU A 151 4.17 7.37 8.83
N HIS A 152 4.01 7.06 10.11
CA HIS A 152 5.08 6.63 11.01
C HIS A 152 5.14 5.12 11.20
N GLY A 153 4.27 4.36 10.53
CA GLY A 153 4.28 2.90 10.57
C GLY A 153 5.57 2.29 10.04
N SER A 154 5.94 1.11 10.53
CA SER A 154 7.21 0.43 10.24
C SER A 154 7.54 0.28 8.75
N LEU A 155 6.52 0.21 7.89
CA LEU A 155 6.72 0.10 6.44
C LEU A 155 7.07 1.44 5.79
N MET A 156 6.75 2.57 6.42
CA MET A 156 7.02 3.92 5.92
C MET A 156 8.15 4.62 6.68
N GLU A 157 8.58 4.10 7.84
CA GLU A 157 9.53 4.75 8.76
C GLU A 157 10.84 5.24 8.09
N ASP A 158 11.37 4.46 7.14
CA ASP A 158 12.59 4.82 6.42
C ASP A 158 12.31 5.58 5.10
N THR A 159 11.06 5.99 4.87
CA THR A 159 10.64 6.60 3.60
C THR A 159 10.26 8.05 3.81
N ASP A 160 10.93 8.93 3.09
CA ASP A 160 10.53 10.33 3.02
C ASP A 160 9.46 10.50 1.94
N ILE A 161 8.22 10.71 2.36
CA ILE A 161 7.10 10.90 1.42
C ILE A 161 7.20 12.21 0.63
N ARG A 162 8.07 13.14 1.02
CA ARG A 162 8.34 14.37 0.26
C ARG A 162 8.87 14.09 -1.14
N GLY A 163 9.54 12.96 -1.33
CA GLY A 163 9.97 12.55 -2.67
C GLY A 163 8.91 11.85 -3.51
N ALA A 164 7.70 11.67 -3.01
CA ALA A 164 6.61 11.03 -3.73
C ALA A 164 6.06 11.96 -4.84
N LYS A 165 5.75 11.37 -5.99
CA LYS A 165 5.08 12.06 -7.11
C LYS A 165 3.57 11.94 -7.04
N GLY A 166 3.07 10.89 -6.39
CA GLY A 166 1.65 10.66 -6.19
C GLY A 166 1.38 10.02 -4.83
N ILE A 167 0.28 10.42 -4.21
CA ILE A 167 -0.19 9.85 -2.95
C ILE A 167 -1.65 9.46 -3.12
N LEU A 168 -1.97 8.20 -2.82
CA LEU A 168 -3.33 7.68 -2.78
C LEU A 168 -3.73 7.40 -1.35
N VAL A 169 -4.86 7.95 -0.92
CA VAL A 169 -5.40 7.76 0.44
C VAL A 169 -6.77 7.11 0.39
N HIS A 170 -6.94 6.02 1.12
CA HIS A 170 -8.24 5.43 1.38
C HIS A 170 -8.61 5.59 2.85
N VAL A 171 -9.74 6.24 3.09
CA VAL A 171 -10.33 6.43 4.41
C VAL A 171 -11.42 5.37 4.61
N ASN A 172 -11.35 4.63 5.70
CA ASN A 172 -12.44 3.75 6.14
C ASN A 172 -12.84 4.15 7.56
N GLY A 173 -14.09 4.51 7.77
CA GLY A 173 -14.54 5.01 9.06
C GLY A 173 -16.03 4.82 9.30
N PRO A 174 -16.53 5.22 10.46
CA PRO A 174 -17.95 5.24 10.76
C PRO A 174 -18.65 6.38 10.02
N LYS A 175 -19.97 6.26 9.87
CA LYS A 175 -20.82 7.24 9.16
C LYS A 175 -20.86 8.62 9.79
N ASP A 176 -20.48 8.74 11.06
CA ASP A 176 -20.39 10.00 11.79
C ASP A 176 -19.07 10.75 11.61
N THR A 177 -18.15 10.20 10.79
CA THR A 177 -16.89 10.88 10.46
C THR A 177 -17.19 12.20 9.74
N SER A 178 -16.74 13.30 10.33
CA SER A 178 -17.04 14.64 9.83
C SER A 178 -16.11 15.06 8.67
N ALA A 179 -16.61 15.97 7.83
CA ALA A 179 -15.78 16.54 6.77
C ALA A 179 -14.56 17.30 7.34
N TYR A 180 -14.68 17.86 8.55
CA TYR A 180 -13.59 18.55 9.22
C TYR A 180 -12.46 17.59 9.63
N GLU A 181 -12.80 16.41 10.19
CA GLU A 181 -11.81 15.38 10.52
C GLU A 181 -11.02 14.94 9.27
N ILE A 182 -11.72 14.76 8.14
CA ILE A 182 -11.07 14.39 6.86
C ILE A 182 -10.18 15.52 6.37
N GLN A 183 -10.64 16.77 6.42
CA GLN A 183 -9.87 17.94 6.00
C GLN A 183 -8.57 18.06 6.79
N GLU A 184 -8.61 17.94 8.12
CA GLU A 184 -7.41 18.00 8.96
C GLU A 184 -6.42 16.88 8.62
N ALA A 185 -6.92 15.66 8.41
CA ALA A 185 -6.08 14.50 8.05
C ALA A 185 -5.42 14.70 6.66
N MET A 186 -6.15 15.18 5.67
CA MET A 186 -5.60 15.46 4.33
C MET A 186 -4.58 16.59 4.36
N SER A 187 -4.85 17.67 5.10
CA SER A 187 -3.89 18.78 5.26
C SER A 187 -2.57 18.33 5.88
N LEU A 188 -2.61 17.39 6.83
CA LEU A 188 -1.39 16.83 7.41
C LEU A 188 -0.55 16.07 6.36
N ILE A 189 -1.20 15.33 5.47
CA ILE A 189 -0.50 14.62 4.38
C ILE A 189 0.12 15.63 3.39
N GLU A 190 -0.65 16.67 3.01
CA GLU A 190 -0.19 17.72 2.12
C GLU A 190 1.01 18.48 2.70
N ASP A 191 0.98 18.80 3.99
CA ASP A 191 2.08 19.49 4.68
C ASP A 191 3.37 18.65 4.75
N MET A 192 3.25 17.33 4.71
CA MET A 192 4.39 16.40 4.74
C MET A 192 4.89 16.03 3.35
N ALA A 193 4.14 16.30 2.29
CA ALA A 193 4.49 16.03 0.91
C ALA A 193 5.11 17.27 0.23
N ASP A 194 5.68 17.10 -0.96
CA ASP A 194 6.11 18.20 -1.80
C ASP A 194 4.90 18.95 -2.40
N GLU A 195 5.07 20.24 -2.71
CA GLU A 195 4.00 21.08 -3.29
C GLU A 195 3.47 20.56 -4.63
N ASP A 196 4.28 19.82 -5.38
CA ASP A 196 3.95 19.26 -6.70
C ASP A 196 3.34 17.85 -6.63
N VAL A 197 3.08 17.30 -5.43
CA VAL A 197 2.53 15.96 -5.28
C VAL A 197 1.08 15.91 -5.75
N GLU A 198 0.73 14.87 -6.50
CA GLU A 198 -0.67 14.58 -6.84
C GLU A 198 -1.32 13.75 -5.74
N LEU A 199 -2.20 14.37 -4.95
CA LEU A 199 -2.94 13.73 -3.87
C LEU A 199 -4.35 13.35 -4.32
N ILE A 200 -4.65 12.05 -4.27
CA ILE A 200 -5.95 11.49 -4.59
C ILE A 200 -6.47 10.72 -3.38
N TRP A 201 -7.72 10.93 -3.03
CA TRP A 201 -8.31 10.24 -1.89
C TRP A 201 -9.76 9.82 -2.14
N GLY A 202 -10.18 8.81 -1.42
CA GLY A 202 -11.56 8.36 -1.37
C GLY A 202 -11.90 7.73 -0.03
N ALA A 203 -13.19 7.48 0.18
CA ALA A 203 -13.67 7.05 1.49
C ALA A 203 -14.79 6.01 1.39
N THR A 204 -14.83 5.14 2.38
CA THR A 204 -15.89 4.18 2.63
C THR A 204 -16.35 4.31 4.08
N PHE A 205 -17.60 4.68 4.31
CA PHE A 205 -18.16 4.86 5.65
C PHE A 205 -19.15 3.73 5.97
N THR A 206 -18.88 2.99 7.06
CA THR A 206 -19.67 1.81 7.43
C THR A 206 -20.05 1.84 8.90
N GLU A 207 -21.22 1.28 9.24
CA GLU A 207 -21.64 1.09 10.63
C GLU A 207 -20.75 0.07 11.36
N SER A 208 -20.16 -0.87 10.61
CA SER A 208 -19.28 -1.90 11.15
C SER A 208 -17.91 -1.36 11.60
N ALA A 209 -17.53 -0.15 11.24
CA ALA A 209 -16.30 0.50 11.72
C ALA A 209 -16.35 0.88 13.20
N GLY A 210 -17.55 0.93 13.81
CA GLY A 210 -17.72 1.34 15.20
C GLY A 210 -17.29 2.80 15.40
N ASP A 211 -16.25 3.03 16.20
CA ASP A 211 -15.64 4.36 16.43
C ASP A 211 -14.26 4.49 15.77
N GLU A 212 -13.83 3.49 15.01
CA GLU A 212 -12.50 3.43 14.44
C GLU A 212 -12.44 4.06 13.04
N VAL A 213 -11.48 4.95 12.84
CA VAL A 213 -11.06 5.42 11.53
C VAL A 213 -9.76 4.71 11.15
N ALA A 214 -9.72 4.15 9.94
CA ALA A 214 -8.54 3.56 9.36
C ALA A 214 -8.13 4.34 8.11
N MET A 215 -6.86 4.70 8.03
CA MET A 215 -6.25 5.36 6.88
C MET A 215 -5.24 4.42 6.23
N THR A 216 -5.37 4.25 4.92
CA THR A 216 -4.35 3.58 4.10
C THR A 216 -3.75 4.61 3.17
N VAL A 217 -2.44 4.80 3.25
CA VAL A 217 -1.69 5.77 2.45
C VAL A 217 -0.73 5.01 1.56
N ILE A 218 -0.77 5.25 0.26
CA ILE A 218 0.16 4.68 -0.72
C ILE A 218 0.89 5.84 -1.39
N ALA A 219 2.21 5.90 -1.22
CA ALA A 219 3.06 6.88 -1.85
C ALA A 219 3.82 6.26 -3.02
N THR A 220 3.80 6.88 -4.18
CA THR A 220 4.37 6.37 -5.45
C THR A 220 5.38 7.34 -6.04
N GLY A 221 6.23 6.84 -6.95
CA GLY A 221 7.22 7.68 -7.61
C GLY A 221 8.42 8.04 -6.74
N LEU A 222 8.68 7.22 -5.73
CA LEU A 222 9.81 7.37 -4.82
C LEU A 222 11.13 6.96 -5.48
N ALA A 223 12.22 7.61 -5.08
CA ALA A 223 13.56 7.31 -5.59
C ALA A 223 14.09 5.94 -5.10
#